data_b1538a2c0eeda33fcdf74d75bdd8a721
#
_entry.id   b1538a2c0eeda33fcdf74d75bdd8a721
#
_cell.length_a   1.000
_cell.length_b   1.000
_cell.length_c   1.000
_cell.angle_alpha   90.00
_cell.angle_beta   90.00
_cell.angle_gamma   90.00
#
_symmetry.space_group_name_H-M   'P 1'
#
loop_
_entity.id
_entity.type
_entity.pdbx_description
1 polymer ?
#
loop_
_entity_poly.entity_id
_entity_poly.type
_entity_poly.pdbx_seq_one_letter_code
_entity_poly.pdbx_strand_id
1 'polypeptide(L)' 'MVKLWKNLEGWGFIEAEDGEDYFFNISSLRKGQNISENAKVKFDTEETSKGPQAVNVSLT' A
#
# COMPACT_ATOMS: atom_id res chain seq x y z
N MET A 1 -4.81 -5.85 -2.68
CA MET A 1 -4.29 -6.78 -1.65
C MET A 1 -2.83 -6.49 -1.40
N VAL A 2 -2.42 -6.51 -0.15
CA VAL A 2 -1.02 -6.29 0.20
C VAL A 2 -0.20 -7.51 -0.24
N LYS A 3 0.75 -7.28 -1.12
CA LYS A 3 1.59 -8.33 -1.68
C LYS A 3 2.86 -8.51 -0.86
N LEU A 4 3.42 -7.40 -0.38
CA LEU A 4 4.63 -7.39 0.42
C LEU A 4 4.51 -6.29 1.46
N TRP A 5 4.90 -6.59 2.69
CA TRP A 5 4.89 -5.59 3.76
C TRP A 5 6.13 -5.74 4.61
N LYS A 6 7.00 -4.73 4.54
CA LYS A 6 8.23 -4.66 5.35
C LYS A 6 7.95 -3.78 6.55
N ASN A 7 7.39 -4.37 7.58
CA ASN A 7 6.90 -3.66 8.75
C ASN A 7 7.97 -2.81 9.44
N LEU A 8 9.17 -3.36 9.59
CA LEU A 8 10.24 -2.65 10.27
C LEU A 8 10.82 -1.54 9.42
N GLU A 9 10.88 -1.73 8.12
CA GLU A 9 11.40 -0.75 7.18
C GLU A 9 10.36 0.31 6.82
N GLY A 10 9.08 -0.02 6.96
CA GLY A 10 7.99 0.91 6.75
C GLY A 10 7.57 1.12 5.31
N TRP A 11 7.64 0.06 4.49
CA TRP A 11 7.19 0.14 3.09
C TRP A 11 6.72 -1.22 2.61
N GLY A 12 6.02 -1.21 1.48
CA GLY A 12 5.55 -2.44 0.88
C GLY A 12 4.96 -2.22 -0.50
N PHE A 13 4.34 -3.26 -1.03
CA PHE A 13 3.65 -3.23 -2.32
C PHE A 13 2.24 -3.75 -2.18
N ILE A 14 1.34 -3.10 -2.91
CA ILE A 14 -0.06 -3.51 -3.02
C ILE A 14 -0.31 -3.91 -4.46
N GLU A 15 -0.88 -5.08 -4.66
CA GLU A 15 -1.32 -5.52 -5.98
C GLU A 15 -2.77 -5.10 -6.17
N ALA A 16 -3.03 -4.32 -7.22
CA ALA A 16 -4.38 -3.87 -7.56
C ALA A 16 -5.11 -4.92 -8.39
N GLU A 17 -6.41 -4.72 -8.58
CA GLU A 17 -7.24 -5.64 -9.34
C GLU A 17 -6.79 -5.78 -10.80
N ASP A 18 -6.14 -4.75 -11.35
CA ASP A 18 -5.63 -4.78 -12.71
C ASP A 18 -4.29 -5.50 -12.85
N GLY A 19 -3.76 -6.05 -11.74
CA GLY A 19 -2.49 -6.76 -11.73
C GLY A 19 -1.28 -5.86 -11.57
N GLU A 20 -1.46 -4.55 -11.47
CA GLU A 20 -0.37 -3.62 -11.27
C GLU A 20 0.04 -3.55 -9.80
N ASP A 21 1.34 -3.43 -9.55
CA ASP A 21 1.87 -3.28 -8.20
C ASP A 21 2.09 -1.80 -7.91
N TYR A 22 1.71 -1.38 -6.71
CA TYR A 22 1.89 0.00 -6.26
C TYR A 22 2.71 0.01 -4.99
N PHE A 23 3.78 0.79 -4.99
CA PHE A 23 4.58 1.02 -3.80
C PHE A 23 3.77 1.85 -2.81
N PHE A 24 3.91 1.54 -1.53
CA PHE A 24 3.36 2.40 -0.48
C PHE A 24 4.31 2.44 0.71
N ASN A 25 4.22 3.54 1.44
CA ASN A 25 5.04 3.80 2.60
C ASN A 25 4.15 3.72 3.83
N ILE A 26 4.74 3.48 5.01
CA ILE A 26 3.98 3.43 6.26
C ILE A 26 3.23 4.74 6.49
N SER A 27 3.78 5.87 6.03
CA SER A 27 3.11 7.16 6.12
C SER A 27 1.84 7.24 5.28
N SER A 28 1.67 6.33 4.32
CA SER A 28 0.47 6.27 3.48
C SER A 28 -0.65 5.45 4.13
N LEU A 29 -0.37 4.74 5.21
CA LEU A 29 -1.41 4.04 5.95
C LEU A 29 -2.23 5.03 6.76
N ARG A 30 -3.54 4.83 6.76
CA ARG A 30 -4.40 5.63 7.62
C ARG A 30 -4.11 5.29 9.06
N LYS A 31 -4.25 6.29 9.93
CA LYS A 31 -3.96 6.16 11.35
C LYS A 31 -4.75 5.01 11.97
N GLY A 32 -4.08 4.20 12.76
CA GLY A 32 -4.70 3.10 13.46
C GLY A 32 -4.83 1.82 12.65
N GLN A 33 -4.33 1.80 11.43
CA GLN A 33 -4.40 0.61 10.59
C GLN A 33 -3.25 -0.33 10.89
N ASN A 34 -3.59 -1.61 11.10
CA ASN A 34 -2.62 -2.70 11.18
C ASN A 34 -2.79 -3.57 9.96
N ILE A 35 -1.77 -3.64 9.13
CA ILE A 35 -1.87 -4.47 7.92
C ILE A 35 -0.82 -5.57 7.95
N SER A 36 -1.09 -6.61 7.16
CA SER A 36 -0.17 -7.72 6.95
C SER A 36 -0.27 -8.15 5.51
N GLU A 37 0.66 -9.00 5.09
CA GLU A 37 0.61 -9.55 3.74
C GLU A 37 -0.71 -10.30 3.54
N ASN A 38 -1.26 -10.20 2.34
CA ASN A 38 -2.55 -10.75 1.91
C ASN A 38 -3.77 -10.00 2.45
N ALA A 39 -3.57 -8.91 3.20
CA ALA A 39 -4.69 -8.10 3.67
C ALA A 39 -5.37 -7.41 2.49
N LYS A 40 -6.70 -7.32 2.56
CA LYS A 40 -7.46 -6.56 1.57
C LYS A 40 -7.52 -5.11 2.00
N VAL A 41 -7.13 -4.22 1.09
CA VAL A 41 -7.05 -2.79 1.38
C VAL A 41 -7.70 -1.99 0.25
N LYS A 42 -8.10 -0.79 0.58
CA LYS A 42 -8.49 0.23 -0.39
C LYS A 42 -7.48 1.36 -0.32
N PHE A 43 -7.26 2.02 -1.43
CA PHE A 43 -6.24 3.06 -1.51
C PHE A 43 -6.50 3.94 -2.72
N ASP A 44 -5.89 5.12 -2.71
CA ASP A 44 -5.83 6.01 -3.85
C ASP A 44 -4.45 5.91 -4.48
N THR A 45 -4.31 6.38 -5.71
CA THR A 45 -3.02 6.39 -6.38
C THR A 45 -2.55 7.82 -6.60
N GLU A 46 -1.23 7.99 -6.59
CA GLU A 46 -0.60 9.29 -6.80
C GLU A 46 0.65 9.08 -7.64
N GLU A 47 0.82 9.92 -8.67
CA GLU A 47 2.02 9.86 -9.48
C GLU A 47 3.17 10.54 -8.76
N THR A 48 4.31 9.87 -8.74
CA THR A 48 5.54 10.41 -8.16
C THR A 48 6.66 10.31 -9.19
N SER A 49 7.79 10.92 -8.91
CA SER A 49 8.96 10.83 -9.78
C SER A 49 9.46 9.41 -9.94
N LYS A 50 9.09 8.52 -9.03
CA LYS A 50 9.48 7.10 -9.07
C LYS A 50 8.39 6.21 -9.63
N GLY A 51 7.28 6.78 -10.10
CA GLY A 51 6.14 6.04 -10.61
C GLY A 51 4.92 6.17 -9.72
N PRO A 52 3.86 5.42 -10.00
CA PRO A 52 2.63 5.50 -9.21
C PRO A 52 2.83 4.92 -7.82
N GLN A 53 2.20 5.54 -6.84
CA GLN A 53 2.31 5.16 -5.43
C GLN A 53 0.93 5.11 -4.82
N ALA A 54 0.69 4.16 -3.93
CA ALA A 54 -0.56 4.07 -3.20
C ALA A 54 -0.53 5.00 -2.00
N VAL A 55 -1.63 5.72 -1.79
CA VAL A 55 -1.80 6.64 -0.66
C VAL A 55 -3.15 6.38 -0.03
N ASN A 56 -3.36 6.89 1.19
CA ASN A 56 -4.62 6.72 1.92
C ASN A 56 -5.02 5.25 2.04
N VAL A 57 -4.05 4.40 2.34
CA VAL A 57 -4.26 2.96 2.42
C VAL A 57 -5.01 2.61 3.71
N SER A 58 -6.08 1.85 3.57
CA SER A 58 -6.84 1.38 4.73
C SER A 58 -7.41 -0.01 4.46
N LEU A 59 -7.67 -0.76 5.52
CA LEU A 59 -8.32 -2.05 5.42
C LEU A 59 -9.76 -1.90 4.93
N THR A 60 -10.19 -2.85 4.12
CA THR A 60 -11.59 -2.88 3.67
C THR A 60 -12.47 -3.70 4.59
#